data_b692c5ce6fbe018586a12b9d03c80abf
#
_entry.id   b692c5ce6fbe018586a12b9d03c80abf
#
_cell.length_a   1.000
_cell.length_b   1.000
_cell.length_c   1.000
_cell.angle_alpha   90.00
_cell.angle_beta   90.00
_cell.angle_gamma   90.00
#
_symmetry.space_group_name_H-M   'P 1'
#
loop_
_entity.id
_entity.type
_entity.pdbx_description
1 polymer ?
#
loop_
_entity_poly.entity_id
_entity_poly.type
_entity_poly.pdbx_seq_one_letter_code
_entity_poly.pdbx_strand_id
1 'polypeptide(L)'
;MFGRNIALTSLCLILITTIIIISYQQIQLRQDPKVYSFTIETTDFRIKDIEFVVYPASNSVYVSDHYLEIIGENKRFSSVAYDISIDGKMILSNNQADDPFTLPDAFNGKMIYTSRSLIRDVKVRSNDEIDIEIIYELNGITNNKVGTVKLKNLIKPFSTTGDNNKNIVHL
;
A
#
# COMPACT_ATOMS: atom_id res chain seq x y z
N MET A 1 -11.47 -31.62 50.77
CA MET A 1 -12.24 -31.68 49.48
C MET A 1 -12.25 -30.36 48.68
N PHE A 2 -12.18 -29.22 49.31
CA PHE A 2 -12.18 -27.88 48.66
C PHE A 2 -11.00 -27.60 47.76
N GLY A 3 -9.78 -27.97 48.14
CA GLY A 3 -8.57 -27.64 47.34
C GLY A 3 -8.48 -28.36 45.99
N ARG A 4 -9.06 -29.56 45.87
CA ARG A 4 -9.07 -30.35 44.62
C ARG A 4 -9.98 -29.74 43.54
N ASN A 5 -11.09 -29.14 43.96
CA ASN A 5 -12.03 -28.50 43.04
C ASN A 5 -11.47 -27.18 42.52
N ILE A 6 -10.78 -26.41 43.36
CA ILE A 6 -10.10 -25.16 42.93
C ILE A 6 -8.98 -25.44 41.94
N ALA A 7 -8.18 -26.48 42.18
CA ALA A 7 -7.13 -26.88 41.23
C ALA A 7 -7.70 -27.33 39.88
N LEU A 8 -8.81 -28.06 39.87
CA LEU A 8 -9.49 -28.52 38.67
C LEU A 8 -10.08 -27.37 37.85
N THR A 9 -10.74 -26.41 38.53
CA THR A 9 -11.31 -25.22 37.86
C THR A 9 -10.21 -24.32 37.31
N SER A 10 -9.10 -24.14 38.01
CA SER A 10 -7.96 -23.39 37.51
C SER A 10 -7.34 -24.03 36.28
N LEU A 11 -7.20 -25.35 36.27
CA LEU A 11 -6.66 -26.10 35.11
C LEU A 11 -7.60 -25.96 33.89
N CYS A 12 -8.90 -26.07 34.08
CA CYS A 12 -9.88 -25.89 33.01
C CYS A 12 -9.83 -24.48 32.43
N LEU A 13 -9.68 -23.46 33.25
CA LEU A 13 -9.57 -22.06 32.81
C LEU A 13 -8.30 -21.83 31.97
N ILE A 14 -7.17 -22.38 32.39
CA ILE A 14 -5.91 -22.31 31.62
C ILE A 14 -6.06 -23.03 30.28
N LEU A 15 -6.66 -24.19 30.24
CA LEU A 15 -6.90 -24.93 28.98
C LEU A 15 -7.79 -24.15 28.02
N ILE A 16 -8.89 -23.57 28.51
CA ILE A 16 -9.81 -22.79 27.67
C ILE A 16 -9.08 -21.55 27.10
N THR A 17 -8.33 -20.82 27.92
CA THR A 17 -7.58 -19.64 27.44
C THR A 17 -6.54 -20.02 26.42
N THR A 18 -5.84 -21.13 26.62
CA THR A 18 -4.83 -21.64 25.65
C THR A 18 -5.48 -22.01 24.32
N ILE A 19 -6.64 -22.69 24.33
CA ILE A 19 -7.38 -23.04 23.13
C ILE A 19 -7.83 -21.78 22.39
N ILE A 20 -8.32 -20.77 23.08
CA ILE A 20 -8.75 -19.49 22.47
C ILE A 20 -7.56 -18.81 21.80
N ILE A 21 -6.41 -18.74 22.48
CA ILE A 21 -5.20 -18.11 21.91
C ILE A 21 -4.71 -18.86 20.66
N ILE A 22 -4.66 -20.20 20.72
CA ILE A 22 -4.23 -21.03 19.57
C ILE A 22 -5.21 -20.87 18.41
N SER A 23 -6.51 -20.89 18.67
CA SER A 23 -7.54 -20.69 17.64
C SER A 23 -7.44 -19.32 16.99
N TYR A 24 -7.22 -18.27 17.77
CA TYR A 24 -7.02 -16.91 17.26
C TYR A 24 -5.78 -16.80 16.38
N GLN A 25 -4.67 -17.40 16.80
CA GLN A 25 -3.44 -17.43 16.02
C GLN A 25 -3.61 -18.20 14.70
N GLN A 26 -4.32 -19.34 14.72
CA GLN A 26 -4.59 -20.10 13.50
C GLN A 26 -5.49 -19.34 12.51
N ILE A 27 -6.46 -18.57 13.00
CA ILE A 27 -7.29 -17.73 12.14
C ILE A 27 -6.45 -16.63 11.47
N GLN A 28 -5.54 -16.00 12.19
CA GLN A 28 -4.63 -15.01 11.61
C GLN A 28 -3.67 -15.61 10.57
N LEU A 29 -3.12 -16.78 10.84
CA LEU A 29 -2.22 -17.47 9.92
C LEU A 29 -2.91 -17.97 8.64
N ARG A 30 -4.24 -18.09 8.64
CA ARG A 30 -5.04 -18.51 7.47
C ARG A 30 -5.57 -17.37 6.63
N GLN A 31 -5.27 -16.11 6.97
CA GLN A 31 -5.72 -15.00 6.14
C GLN A 31 -4.91 -14.96 4.84
N ASP A 32 -5.62 -15.11 3.72
CA ASP A 32 -5.03 -15.03 2.40
C ASP A 32 -4.45 -13.63 2.12
N PRO A 33 -3.36 -13.55 1.38
CA PRO A 33 -2.83 -12.28 0.90
C PRO A 33 -3.88 -11.52 0.09
N LYS A 34 -3.93 -10.20 0.28
CA LYS A 34 -4.84 -9.32 -0.47
C LYS A 34 -4.04 -8.45 -1.41
N VAL A 35 -4.47 -8.42 -2.67
CA VAL A 35 -3.85 -7.59 -3.70
C VAL A 35 -4.69 -6.33 -3.90
N TYR A 36 -4.00 -5.20 -3.87
CA TYR A 36 -4.57 -3.89 -4.15
C TYR A 36 -3.84 -3.31 -5.36
N SER A 37 -4.60 -2.76 -6.30
CA SER A 37 -4.04 -2.17 -7.50
C SER A 37 -4.79 -0.92 -7.89
N PHE A 38 -4.04 0.14 -8.21
CA PHE A 38 -4.62 1.40 -8.64
C PHE A 38 -3.64 2.21 -9.51
N THR A 39 -4.17 3.23 -10.14
CA THR A 39 -3.44 4.24 -10.90
C THR A 39 -3.77 5.59 -10.30
N ILE A 40 -2.78 6.42 -10.07
CA ILE A 40 -2.97 7.82 -9.70
C ILE A 40 -2.95 8.64 -10.99
N GLU A 41 -3.95 9.47 -11.18
CA GLU A 41 -4.05 10.36 -12.34
C GLU A 41 -4.16 11.80 -11.89
N THR A 42 -3.27 12.63 -12.40
CA THR A 42 -3.32 14.09 -12.30
C THR A 42 -3.62 14.67 -13.68
N THR A 43 -3.73 15.99 -13.79
CA THR A 43 -3.86 16.67 -15.10
C THR A 43 -2.61 16.55 -15.96
N ASP A 44 -1.47 16.20 -15.38
CA ASP A 44 -0.16 16.31 -16.01
C ASP A 44 0.52 14.97 -16.25
N PHE A 45 0.27 13.99 -15.39
CA PHE A 45 0.87 12.66 -15.50
C PHE A 45 0.02 11.61 -14.79
N ARG A 46 0.38 10.33 -15.01
CA ARG A 46 -0.17 9.16 -14.33
C ARG A 46 0.95 8.37 -13.67
N ILE A 47 0.68 7.87 -12.46
CA ILE A 47 1.48 6.81 -11.85
C ILE A 47 0.67 5.53 -11.98
N LYS A 48 1.09 4.66 -12.91
CA LYS A 48 0.36 3.45 -13.31
C LYS A 48 0.87 2.21 -12.62
N ASP A 49 -0.04 1.25 -12.50
CA ASP A 49 0.24 -0.10 -12.05
C ASP A 49 0.84 -0.15 -10.64
N ILE A 50 0.45 0.81 -9.78
CA ILE A 50 0.77 0.71 -8.36
C ILE A 50 0.04 -0.51 -7.83
N GLU A 51 0.82 -1.53 -7.46
CA GLU A 51 0.29 -2.76 -6.90
C GLU A 51 1.01 -3.07 -5.59
N PHE A 52 0.26 -3.41 -4.57
CA PHE A 52 0.81 -3.90 -3.33
C PHE A 52 0.01 -5.10 -2.80
N VAL A 53 0.76 -6.03 -2.22
CA VAL A 53 0.23 -7.25 -1.64
C VAL A 53 0.35 -7.16 -0.13
N VAL A 54 -0.80 -7.21 0.54
CA VAL A 54 -0.87 -7.23 2.00
C VAL A 54 -0.85 -8.67 2.47
N TYR A 55 0.07 -9.00 3.35
CA TYR A 55 0.18 -10.29 4.04
C TYR A 55 -0.27 -10.13 5.50
N PRO A 56 -1.57 -10.39 5.80
CA PRO A 56 -2.10 -10.16 7.15
C PRO A 56 -1.39 -10.98 8.23
N ALA A 57 -1.02 -12.22 7.89
CA ALA A 57 -0.36 -13.14 8.82
C ALA A 57 1.01 -12.64 9.31
N SER A 58 1.75 -11.91 8.47
CA SER A 58 3.07 -11.37 8.80
C SER A 58 3.08 -9.87 9.07
N ASN A 59 1.91 -9.21 9.03
CA ASN A 59 1.81 -7.75 9.11
C ASN A 59 2.81 -7.06 8.16
N SER A 60 2.84 -7.50 6.91
CA SER A 60 3.76 -6.96 5.91
C SER A 60 3.06 -6.62 4.61
N VAL A 61 3.66 -5.68 3.89
CA VAL A 61 3.20 -5.21 2.58
C VAL A 61 4.35 -5.34 1.60
N TYR A 62 4.11 -6.00 0.48
CA TYR A 62 5.02 -6.03 -0.65
C TYR A 62 4.54 -5.05 -1.70
N VAL A 63 5.43 -4.18 -2.19
CA VAL A 63 5.14 -3.21 -3.24
C VAL A 63 5.87 -3.64 -4.51
N SER A 64 5.15 -3.66 -5.63
CA SER A 64 5.70 -4.03 -6.94
C SER A 64 6.21 -2.81 -7.73
N ASP A 65 6.78 -3.09 -8.89
CA ASP A 65 7.20 -2.06 -9.84
C ASP A 65 5.98 -1.29 -10.37
N HIS A 66 6.18 -0.03 -10.72
CA HIS A 66 5.14 0.85 -11.24
C HIS A 66 5.73 1.81 -12.30
N TYR A 67 4.85 2.57 -12.95
CA TYR A 67 5.25 3.43 -14.07
C TYR A 67 4.81 4.87 -13.84
N LEU A 68 5.69 5.82 -14.18
CA LEU A 68 5.32 7.21 -14.41
C LEU A 68 5.14 7.44 -15.91
N GLU A 69 4.04 8.08 -16.31
CA GLU A 69 3.71 8.42 -17.68
C GLU A 69 3.17 9.85 -17.75
N ILE A 70 3.76 10.67 -18.61
CA ILE A 70 3.30 12.04 -18.82
C ILE A 70 2.03 12.05 -19.68
N ILE A 71 1.09 12.93 -19.34
CA ILE A 71 -0.14 13.18 -20.10
C ILE A 71 0.03 14.48 -20.90
N GLY A 72 -0.22 14.38 -22.23
CA GLY A 72 -0.15 15.52 -23.15
C GLY A 72 1.24 15.78 -23.69
N GLU A 73 1.32 16.76 -24.57
CA GLU A 73 2.54 17.14 -25.28
C GLU A 73 3.16 18.40 -24.69
N ASN A 74 4.45 18.61 -24.95
CA ASN A 74 5.19 19.84 -24.58
C ASN A 74 5.27 20.17 -23.10
N LYS A 75 5.16 19.18 -22.21
CA LYS A 75 5.37 19.35 -20.77
C LYS A 75 6.83 19.05 -20.42
N ARG A 76 7.44 19.94 -19.66
CA ARG A 76 8.81 19.80 -19.16
C ARG A 76 8.79 19.63 -17.65
N PHE A 77 8.90 18.37 -17.22
CA PHE A 77 9.09 18.05 -15.81
C PHE A 77 10.58 18.09 -15.48
N SER A 78 10.95 18.77 -14.43
CA SER A 78 12.30 18.71 -13.85
C SER A 78 12.38 17.71 -12.70
N SER A 79 11.30 17.55 -11.96
CA SER A 79 11.25 16.60 -10.84
C SER A 79 9.85 16.08 -10.58
N VAL A 80 9.76 14.86 -10.05
CA VAL A 80 8.53 14.27 -9.48
C VAL A 80 8.92 13.45 -8.25
N ALA A 81 8.30 13.75 -7.12
CA ALA A 81 8.39 12.96 -5.90
C ALA A 81 6.99 12.58 -5.44
N TYR A 82 6.83 11.42 -4.86
CA TYR A 82 5.55 10.99 -4.29
C TYR A 82 5.73 10.03 -3.14
N ASP A 83 4.84 10.17 -2.18
CA ASP A 83 4.74 9.35 -1.00
C ASP A 83 3.35 8.72 -0.92
N ILE A 84 3.31 7.44 -0.58
CA ILE A 84 2.07 6.70 -0.35
C ILE A 84 2.17 6.03 1.01
N SER A 85 1.20 6.31 1.87
CA SER A 85 1.15 5.73 3.21
C SER A 85 -0.20 5.08 3.51
N ILE A 86 -0.20 4.10 4.41
CA ILE A 86 -1.40 3.45 4.95
C ILE A 86 -1.37 3.65 6.45
N ASP A 87 -2.44 4.23 7.01
CA ASP A 87 -2.56 4.51 8.44
C ASP A 87 -1.31 5.23 8.98
N GLY A 88 -0.85 6.24 8.23
CA GLY A 88 0.35 7.04 8.55
C GLY A 88 1.68 6.32 8.39
N LYS A 89 1.70 5.06 7.94
CA LYS A 89 2.93 4.32 7.66
C LYS A 89 3.27 4.33 6.17
N MET A 90 4.43 4.87 5.84
CA MET A 90 4.94 4.92 4.48
C MET A 90 5.10 3.52 3.90
N ILE A 91 4.47 3.25 2.75
CA ILE A 91 4.59 1.99 2.02
C ILE A 91 5.34 2.16 0.70
N LEU A 92 5.27 3.33 0.10
CA LEU A 92 5.99 3.66 -1.12
C LEU A 92 6.45 5.11 -1.02
N SER A 93 7.72 5.34 -1.23
CA SER A 93 8.30 6.67 -1.34
C SER A 93 9.25 6.69 -2.52
N ASN A 94 9.11 7.69 -3.32
CA ASN A 94 10.03 8.00 -4.40
C ASN A 94 10.56 9.41 -4.22
N ASN A 95 11.29 9.58 -3.14
CA ASN A 95 11.84 10.84 -2.68
C ASN A 95 13.29 10.61 -2.26
N GLN A 96 14.19 11.52 -2.60
CA GLN A 96 15.56 11.49 -2.13
C GLN A 96 15.76 12.56 -1.06
N ALA A 97 15.81 12.10 0.18
CA ALA A 97 16.08 12.96 1.33
C ALA A 97 15.27 14.23 1.32
N ASP A 98 15.32 15.30 1.21
CA ASP A 98 14.44 16.47 1.32
C ASP A 98 14.04 17.09 -0.03
N ASP A 99 14.54 16.53 -1.15
CA ASP A 99 14.28 17.10 -2.49
C ASP A 99 13.55 16.10 -3.39
N PRO A 100 12.65 16.59 -4.27
CA PRO A 100 12.12 15.79 -5.37
C PRO A 100 13.26 15.21 -6.20
N PHE A 101 13.17 13.94 -6.59
CA PHE A 101 14.21 13.37 -7.42
C PHE A 101 14.16 13.98 -8.83
N THR A 102 15.34 14.24 -9.38
CA THR A 102 15.47 14.81 -10.71
C THR A 102 15.22 13.75 -11.78
N LEU A 103 14.41 14.08 -12.77
CA LEU A 103 14.18 13.22 -13.92
C LEU A 103 15.43 13.15 -14.78
N PRO A 104 15.72 11.99 -15.42
CA PRO A 104 16.81 11.87 -16.36
C PRO A 104 16.66 12.83 -17.55
N ASP A 105 17.76 13.36 -18.07
CA ASP A 105 17.77 14.20 -19.26
C ASP A 105 17.15 13.53 -20.49
N ALA A 106 17.26 12.20 -20.57
CA ALA A 106 16.69 11.37 -21.63
C ALA A 106 15.25 10.93 -21.36
N PHE A 107 14.52 11.56 -20.42
CA PHE A 107 13.17 11.19 -20.11
C PHE A 107 12.22 11.44 -21.30
N ASN A 108 11.61 10.37 -21.80
CA ASN A 108 10.79 10.36 -23.02
C ASN A 108 9.28 10.26 -22.73
N GLY A 109 8.85 10.60 -21.54
CA GLY A 109 7.44 10.57 -21.11
C GLY A 109 6.99 9.29 -20.42
N LYS A 110 7.86 8.28 -20.31
CA LYS A 110 7.59 7.06 -19.55
C LYS A 110 8.80 6.61 -18.77
N MET A 111 8.63 6.34 -17.48
CA MET A 111 9.69 5.85 -16.60
C MET A 111 9.16 4.69 -15.76
N ILE A 112 10.00 3.66 -15.60
CA ILE A 112 9.72 2.49 -14.75
C ILE A 112 10.45 2.68 -13.43
N TYR A 113 9.71 2.54 -12.34
CA TYR A 113 10.27 2.53 -10.99
C TYR A 113 10.28 1.12 -10.43
N THR A 114 11.47 0.66 -10.10
CA THR A 114 11.66 -0.63 -9.44
C THR A 114 11.64 -0.41 -7.93
N SER A 115 10.50 -0.72 -7.31
CA SER A 115 10.33 -0.52 -5.85
C SER A 115 10.06 -1.82 -5.10
N ARG A 116 10.55 -2.95 -5.60
CA ARG A 116 10.36 -4.29 -5.01
C ARG A 116 10.80 -4.33 -3.56
N SER A 117 9.94 -3.89 -2.66
CA SER A 117 10.24 -3.82 -1.24
C SER A 117 9.20 -4.57 -0.42
N LEU A 118 9.67 -5.26 0.61
CA LEU A 118 8.83 -5.87 1.63
C LEU A 118 8.93 -5.03 2.91
N ILE A 119 7.83 -4.35 3.24
CA ILE A 119 7.72 -3.50 4.40
C ILE A 119 7.08 -4.31 5.52
N ARG A 120 7.73 -4.36 6.67
CA ARG A 120 7.29 -5.12 7.85
C ARG A 120 6.58 -4.22 8.86
N ASP A 121 5.85 -4.85 9.78
CA ASP A 121 5.13 -4.19 10.87
C ASP A 121 4.06 -3.20 10.38
N VAL A 122 3.44 -3.51 9.24
CA VAL A 122 2.30 -2.77 8.68
C VAL A 122 1.03 -3.58 8.90
N LYS A 123 0.20 -3.14 9.83
CA LYS A 123 -1.14 -3.73 10.04
C LYS A 123 -2.11 -3.01 9.11
N VAL A 124 -2.66 -3.75 8.16
CA VAL A 124 -3.58 -3.20 7.18
C VAL A 124 -4.98 -3.76 7.40
N ARG A 125 -5.95 -2.88 7.52
CA ARG A 125 -7.37 -3.18 7.67
C ARG A 125 -8.13 -2.72 6.43
N SER A 126 -9.24 -3.36 6.14
CA SER A 126 -10.05 -3.02 4.96
C SER A 126 -10.62 -1.60 4.97
N ASN A 127 -10.76 -1.00 6.14
CA ASN A 127 -11.28 0.37 6.31
C ASN A 127 -10.19 1.44 6.40
N ASP A 128 -8.91 1.05 6.38
CA ASP A 128 -7.81 1.99 6.41
C ASP A 128 -7.82 2.86 5.14
N GLU A 129 -7.23 4.02 5.26
CA GLU A 129 -7.09 4.98 4.17
C GLU A 129 -5.66 4.96 3.65
N ILE A 130 -5.54 5.15 2.36
CA ILE A 130 -4.26 5.41 1.69
C ILE A 130 -4.16 6.92 1.52
N ASP A 131 -3.12 7.50 2.07
CA ASP A 131 -2.77 8.89 1.84
C ASP A 131 -1.72 8.96 0.74
N ILE A 132 -1.93 9.88 -0.19
CA ILE A 132 -1.09 10.10 -1.35
C ILE A 132 -0.66 11.55 -1.32
N GLU A 133 0.64 11.79 -1.36
CA GLU A 133 1.21 13.11 -1.54
C GLU A 133 2.15 13.09 -2.74
N ILE A 134 2.03 14.09 -3.63
CA ILE A 134 2.84 14.20 -4.84
C ILE A 134 3.31 15.63 -4.98
N ILE A 135 4.62 15.80 -5.09
CA ILE A 135 5.25 17.08 -5.35
C ILE A 135 5.98 16.97 -6.68
N TYR A 136 5.72 17.91 -7.60
CA TYR A 136 6.39 17.90 -8.90
C TYR A 136 6.64 19.33 -9.39
N GLU A 137 7.67 19.46 -10.20
CA GLU A 137 7.99 20.71 -10.88
C GLU A 137 7.70 20.55 -12.38
N LEU A 138 6.84 21.42 -12.88
CA LEU A 138 6.43 21.49 -14.28
C LEU A 138 6.69 22.91 -14.80
N ASN A 139 7.51 23.03 -15.85
CA ASN A 139 7.86 24.31 -16.45
C ASN A 139 8.38 25.36 -15.45
N GLY A 140 9.14 24.92 -14.44
CA GLY A 140 9.68 25.77 -13.38
C GLY A 140 8.70 26.15 -12.28
N ILE A 141 7.50 25.54 -12.25
CA ILE A 141 6.48 25.77 -11.23
C ILE A 141 6.32 24.50 -10.39
N THR A 142 6.51 24.63 -9.08
CA THR A 142 6.27 23.54 -8.14
C THR A 142 4.77 23.39 -7.87
N ASN A 143 4.30 22.17 -7.99
CA ASN A 143 2.93 21.77 -7.71
C ASN A 143 2.90 20.73 -6.60
N ASN A 144 1.89 20.81 -5.74
CA ASN A 144 1.62 19.80 -4.72
C ASN A 144 0.19 19.26 -4.90
N LYS A 145 0.05 17.96 -4.86
CA LYS A 145 -1.23 17.23 -4.92
C LYS A 145 -1.33 16.27 -3.75
N VAL A 146 -2.44 16.31 -3.04
CA VAL A 146 -2.72 15.44 -1.91
C VAL A 146 -4.08 14.80 -2.12
N GLY A 147 -4.19 13.53 -1.80
CA GLY A 147 -5.44 12.78 -1.87
C GLY A 147 -5.47 11.62 -0.91
N THR A 148 -6.70 11.19 -0.58
CA THR A 148 -6.94 10.07 0.31
C THR A 148 -7.96 9.13 -0.33
N VAL A 149 -7.71 7.83 -0.28
CA VAL A 149 -8.61 6.82 -0.82
C VAL A 149 -8.78 5.66 0.15
N LYS A 150 -10.02 5.17 0.30
CA LYS A 150 -10.29 4.01 1.16
C LYS A 150 -9.80 2.73 0.51
N LEU A 151 -9.04 1.95 1.26
CA LEU A 151 -8.42 0.71 0.81
C LEU A 151 -9.44 -0.29 0.24
N LYS A 152 -10.63 -0.38 0.84
CA LYS A 152 -11.70 -1.26 0.37
C LYS A 152 -12.14 -1.01 -1.08
N ASN A 153 -11.92 0.21 -1.59
CA ASN A 153 -12.28 0.58 -2.96
C ASN A 153 -11.24 0.13 -3.99
N LEU A 154 -10.08 -0.33 -3.53
CA LEU A 154 -8.92 -0.69 -4.35
C LEU A 154 -8.66 -2.19 -4.41
N ILE A 155 -9.48 -3.01 -3.75
CA ILE A 155 -9.31 -4.46 -3.75
C ILE A 155 -9.48 -4.97 -5.18
N LYS A 156 -8.43 -5.65 -5.67
CA LYS A 156 -8.48 -6.38 -6.93
C LYS A 156 -9.13 -7.74 -6.63
N PRO A 157 -10.30 -8.06 -7.20
CA PRO A 157 -10.83 -9.41 -7.07
C PRO A 157 -9.80 -10.38 -7.67
N PHE A 158 -9.59 -11.50 -7.01
CA PHE A 158 -8.74 -12.59 -7.49
C PHE A 158 -9.44 -13.26 -8.69
N SER A 159 -9.51 -12.57 -9.82
CA SER A 159 -10.08 -13.06 -11.06
C SER A 159 -8.94 -13.36 -12.02
N THR A 160 -8.85 -14.62 -12.40
CA THR A 160 -7.87 -15.15 -13.37
C THR A 160 -8.14 -14.70 -14.81
N THR A 161 -9.13 -13.87 -15.05
CA THR A 161 -9.48 -13.33 -16.36
C THR A 161 -9.26 -11.83 -16.37
N GLY A 162 -8.42 -11.39 -17.29
CA GLY A 162 -7.91 -10.02 -17.45
C GLY A 162 -8.98 -8.93 -17.63
N ASP A 163 -9.67 -8.62 -16.58
CA ASP A 163 -10.55 -7.47 -16.55
C ASP A 163 -9.75 -6.25 -16.13
N ASN A 164 -9.49 -5.37 -17.10
CA ASN A 164 -8.69 -4.16 -17.02
C ASN A 164 -9.38 -3.01 -16.24
N ASN A 165 -10.29 -3.31 -15.32
CA ASN A 165 -10.89 -2.27 -14.48
C ASN A 165 -9.89 -1.83 -13.43
N LYS A 166 -8.94 -0.98 -13.86
CA LYS A 166 -7.96 -0.36 -12.97
C LYS A 166 -8.68 0.72 -12.17
N ASN A 167 -8.60 0.63 -10.86
CA ASN A 167 -9.07 1.69 -9.97
C ASN A 167 -8.24 2.96 -10.26
N ILE A 168 -8.88 4.05 -10.64
CA ILE A 168 -8.22 5.33 -10.91
C ILE A 168 -8.52 6.27 -9.76
N VAL A 169 -7.46 6.84 -9.19
CA VAL A 169 -7.52 7.88 -8.17
C VAL A 169 -7.15 9.20 -8.84
N HIS A 170 -8.10 10.11 -8.93
CA HIS A 170 -7.88 11.44 -9.51
C HIS A 170 -7.45 12.44 -8.40
N LEU A 171 -6.39 13.22 -8.67
CA LEU A 171 -5.83 14.23 -7.77
C LEU A 171 -5.79 15.63 -8.40
#